data_4c9301443d20095014d6e79503c80aec
#
_entry.id   4c9301443d20095014d6e79503c80aec
#
_cell.length_a   1.000
_cell.length_b   1.000
_cell.length_c   1.000
_cell.angle_alpha   90.00
_cell.angle_beta   90.00
_cell.angle_gamma   90.00
#
_symmetry.space_group_name_H-M   'P 1'
#
loop_
_entity.id
_entity.type
_entity.pdbx_description
1 polymer ?
#
loop_
_entity_poly.entity_id
_entity_poly.type
_entity_poly.pdbx_seq_one_letter_code
_entity_poly.pdbx_strand_id
1 'polypeptide(L)'
;RRQELGKPDFDTFGMAAYIICRDTEEKVQAELQRITTMNPESKAYAGYKDFVGKSQLNVKVSKEDYCVSNRGLRPNLIGTPKQIAKRILAYEEVGLNLLILQFSPQLEEMKIFAEKVMPLVEQLRKEKVEAAK
;
A
#
# COMPACT_ATOMS: atom_id res chain seq x y z
N ARG A 1 4.91 27.66 -4.44
CA ARG A 1 6.24 27.66 -5.08
C ARG A 1 6.20 27.35 -6.58
N ARG A 2 5.39 26.34 -7.07
CA ARG A 2 5.28 26.08 -8.53
C ARG A 2 4.68 27.28 -9.28
N GLN A 3 3.59 27.86 -8.73
CA GLN A 3 2.94 29.06 -9.31
C GLN A 3 3.90 30.24 -9.35
N GLU A 4 4.68 30.48 -8.30
CA GLU A 4 5.74 31.51 -8.24
C GLU A 4 6.79 31.32 -9.33
N LEU A 5 7.03 30.07 -9.74
CA LEU A 5 7.96 29.69 -10.80
C LEU A 5 7.32 29.64 -12.18
N GLY A 6 6.05 30.03 -12.34
CA GLY A 6 5.29 29.98 -13.59
C GLY A 6 5.09 28.57 -14.16
N LYS A 7 5.18 27.52 -13.32
CA LYS A 7 5.00 26.13 -13.73
C LYS A 7 3.55 25.71 -13.53
N PRO A 8 2.97 24.90 -14.45
CA PRO A 8 1.61 24.37 -14.30
C PRO A 8 1.51 23.53 -13.01
N ASP A 9 0.32 23.47 -12.41
CA ASP A 9 0.04 22.60 -11.30
C ASP A 9 0.19 21.11 -11.71
N PHE A 10 0.40 20.24 -10.69
CA PHE A 10 0.38 18.80 -10.94
C PHE A 10 -1.06 18.34 -11.16
N ASP A 11 -1.26 17.52 -12.17
CA ASP A 11 -2.53 16.86 -12.49
C ASP A 11 -2.60 15.42 -11.94
N THR A 12 -1.43 14.85 -11.59
CA THR A 12 -1.32 13.48 -11.13
C THR A 12 -0.54 13.40 -9.81
N PHE A 13 -1.24 12.87 -8.80
CA PHE A 13 -0.68 12.54 -7.50
C PHE A 13 -0.74 11.03 -7.29
N GLY A 14 0.43 10.39 -7.30
CA GLY A 14 0.55 8.95 -7.23
C GLY A 14 1.18 8.45 -5.92
N MET A 15 0.77 7.25 -5.51
CA MET A 15 1.34 6.53 -4.38
C MET A 15 1.60 5.07 -4.75
N ALA A 16 2.74 4.54 -4.31
CA ALA A 16 3.03 3.13 -4.41
C ALA A 16 2.66 2.42 -3.10
N ALA A 17 2.04 1.23 -3.21
CA ALA A 17 1.61 0.46 -2.06
C ALA A 17 1.76 -1.05 -2.30
N TYR A 18 2.14 -1.78 -1.24
CA TYR A 18 2.06 -3.23 -1.20
C TYR A 18 0.69 -3.66 -0.69
N ILE A 19 0.09 -4.64 -1.37
CA ILE A 19 -1.27 -5.12 -1.07
C ILE A 19 -1.22 -6.46 -0.35
N ILE A 20 -1.96 -6.57 0.75
CA ILE A 20 -2.31 -7.84 1.39
C ILE A 20 -3.82 -7.85 1.58
N CYS A 21 -4.51 -8.67 0.80
CA CYS A 21 -5.96 -8.82 0.84
C CYS A 21 -6.35 -10.23 1.27
N ARG A 22 -7.04 -10.38 2.40
CA ARG A 22 -7.55 -11.66 2.89
C ARG A 22 -8.98 -11.50 3.38
N ASP A 23 -9.71 -12.61 3.43
CA ASP A 23 -11.14 -12.61 3.77
C ASP A 23 -11.39 -12.30 5.26
N THR A 24 -10.43 -12.61 6.13
CA THR A 24 -10.52 -12.36 7.57
C THR A 24 -9.26 -11.68 8.11
N GLU A 25 -9.40 -10.98 9.23
CA GLU A 25 -8.30 -10.28 9.88
C GLU A 25 -7.19 -11.25 10.34
N GLU A 26 -7.56 -12.44 10.82
CA GLU A 26 -6.60 -13.46 11.24
C GLU A 26 -5.71 -13.90 10.07
N LYS A 27 -6.30 -14.08 8.88
CA LYS A 27 -5.55 -14.41 7.67
C LYS A 27 -4.67 -13.26 7.19
N VAL A 28 -5.13 -12.01 7.37
CA VAL A 28 -4.32 -10.81 7.11
C VAL A 28 -3.08 -10.82 7.99
N GLN A 29 -3.25 -11.00 9.29
CA GLN A 29 -2.14 -11.01 10.25
C GLN A 29 -1.17 -12.17 10.01
N ALA A 30 -1.68 -13.36 9.68
CA ALA A 30 -0.84 -14.51 9.35
C ALA A 30 0.02 -14.24 8.10
N GLU A 31 -0.54 -13.62 7.08
CA GLU A 31 0.21 -13.27 5.87
C GLU A 31 1.24 -12.17 6.13
N LEU A 32 0.86 -11.14 6.89
CA LEU A 32 1.78 -10.08 7.30
C LEU A 32 2.96 -10.65 8.08
N GLN A 33 2.70 -11.52 9.06
CA GLN A 33 3.74 -12.20 9.81
C GLN A 33 4.64 -13.05 8.90
N ARG A 34 4.05 -13.80 7.95
CA ARG A 34 4.80 -14.64 7.02
C ARG A 34 5.81 -13.82 6.21
N ILE A 35 5.39 -12.69 5.65
CA ILE A 35 6.25 -11.86 4.78
C ILE A 35 7.26 -11.01 5.56
N THR A 36 6.98 -10.71 6.83
CA THR A 36 7.89 -9.92 7.69
C THR A 36 8.85 -10.79 8.51
N THR A 37 8.65 -12.11 8.51
CA THR A 37 9.56 -13.03 9.18
C THR A 37 10.84 -13.19 8.36
N MET A 38 11.95 -12.68 8.90
CA MET A 38 13.28 -12.78 8.28
C MET A 38 14.16 -13.73 9.07
N ASN A 39 14.81 -14.66 8.36
CA ASN A 39 15.89 -15.44 8.96
C ASN A 39 17.08 -14.51 9.26
N PRO A 40 17.54 -14.43 10.52
CA PRO A 40 18.70 -13.60 10.91
C PRO A 40 19.99 -13.93 10.19
N GLU A 41 20.14 -15.15 9.67
CA GLU A 41 21.31 -15.62 8.93
C GLU A 41 21.20 -15.34 7.41
N SER A 42 20.06 -14.82 6.95
CA SER A 42 19.85 -14.57 5.54
C SER A 42 20.62 -13.35 5.04
N LYS A 43 21.00 -13.38 3.75
CA LYS A 43 21.56 -12.20 3.06
C LYS A 43 20.61 -10.99 3.08
N ALA A 44 19.31 -11.25 3.05
CA ALA A 44 18.29 -10.21 3.14
C ALA A 44 18.35 -9.46 4.49
N TYR A 45 18.54 -10.19 5.59
CA TYR A 45 18.69 -9.58 6.92
C TYR A 45 20.02 -8.79 7.06
N ALA A 46 21.10 -9.31 6.49
CA ALA A 46 22.36 -8.59 6.42
C ALA A 46 22.22 -7.27 5.63
N GLY A 47 21.53 -7.31 4.49
CA GLY A 47 21.20 -6.13 3.70
C GLY A 47 20.35 -5.10 4.46
N TYR A 48 19.36 -5.56 5.24
CA TYR A 48 18.57 -4.69 6.11
C TYR A 48 19.44 -3.98 7.16
N LYS A 49 20.31 -4.71 7.85
CA LYS A 49 21.23 -4.13 8.85
C LYS A 49 22.16 -3.09 8.24
N ASP A 50 22.73 -3.40 7.08
CA ASP A 50 23.62 -2.50 6.35
C ASP A 50 22.88 -1.22 5.91
N PHE A 51 21.68 -1.37 5.36
CA PHE A 51 20.84 -0.24 4.97
C PHE A 51 20.49 0.67 6.15
N VAL A 52 20.01 0.10 7.26
CA VAL A 52 19.65 0.88 8.45
C VAL A 52 20.87 1.55 9.08
N GLY A 53 22.01 0.85 9.12
CA GLY A 53 23.26 1.38 9.69
C GLY A 53 23.88 2.53 8.88
N LYS A 54 23.64 2.57 7.57
CA LYS A 54 24.14 3.60 6.65
C LYS A 54 23.12 4.68 6.31
N SER A 55 21.87 4.49 6.69
CA SER A 55 20.78 5.40 6.36
C SER A 55 20.90 6.71 7.11
N GLN A 56 20.81 7.81 6.37
CA GLN A 56 20.70 9.17 6.91
C GLN A 56 19.26 9.68 6.93
N LEU A 57 18.28 8.78 6.80
CA LEU A 57 16.88 9.15 6.83
C LEU A 57 16.47 9.61 8.24
N ASN A 58 15.70 10.68 8.31
CA ASN A 58 15.11 11.17 9.55
C ASN A 58 14.06 10.20 10.14
N VAL A 59 13.62 9.22 9.35
CA VAL A 59 12.63 8.22 9.73
C VAL A 59 13.28 6.84 9.76
N LYS A 60 13.11 6.14 10.87
CA LYS A 60 13.60 4.78 11.02
C LYS A 60 12.77 3.83 10.15
N VAL A 61 13.42 3.12 9.24
CA VAL A 61 12.77 2.11 8.38
C VAL A 61 12.53 0.85 9.20
N SER A 62 11.29 0.39 9.25
CA SER A 62 10.94 -0.88 9.94
C SER A 62 11.40 -2.09 9.13
N LYS A 63 11.46 -3.27 9.79
CA LYS A 63 11.71 -4.54 9.09
C LYS A 63 10.62 -4.84 8.08
N GLU A 64 9.39 -4.55 8.42
CA GLU A 64 8.21 -4.75 7.60
C GLU A 64 8.32 -3.96 6.29
N ASP A 65 8.63 -2.68 6.36
CA ASP A 65 8.83 -1.84 5.18
C ASP A 65 9.96 -2.37 4.29
N TYR A 66 11.05 -2.81 4.91
CA TYR A 66 12.20 -3.35 4.18
C TYR A 66 11.92 -4.72 3.55
N CYS A 67 11.20 -5.61 4.25
CA CYS A 67 10.89 -6.96 3.78
C CYS A 67 10.09 -6.99 2.49
N VAL A 68 9.22 -6.02 2.28
CA VAL A 68 8.29 -5.97 1.14
C VAL A 68 8.67 -4.96 0.06
N SER A 69 9.87 -4.50 0.05
CA SER A 69 10.41 -3.55 -0.92
C SER A 69 10.41 -2.08 -0.50
N ASN A 70 10.96 -1.23 -1.36
CA ASN A 70 11.03 0.22 -1.18
C ASN A 70 9.65 0.91 -1.08
N ARG A 71 8.57 0.21 -1.41
CA ARG A 71 7.22 0.75 -1.34
C ARG A 71 6.56 0.50 -0.01
N GLY A 72 6.98 -0.56 0.67
CA GLY A 72 6.63 -0.90 2.04
C GLY A 72 5.13 -1.08 2.30
N LEU A 73 4.81 -1.19 3.55
CA LEU A 73 3.45 -1.39 4.05
C LEU A 73 2.80 -0.11 4.60
N ARG A 74 3.51 1.01 4.58
CA ARG A 74 3.05 2.29 5.17
C ARG A 74 1.73 2.82 4.63
N PRO A 75 1.40 2.67 3.32
CA PRO A 75 0.09 3.06 2.81
C PRO A 75 -1.07 2.27 3.42
N ASN A 76 -0.77 1.18 4.13
CA ASN A 76 -1.74 0.37 4.85
C ASN A 76 -2.89 -0.16 3.97
N LEU A 77 -2.60 -0.53 2.72
CA LEU A 77 -3.56 -1.26 1.87
C LEU A 77 -3.50 -2.77 2.20
N ILE A 78 -3.63 -3.05 3.51
CA ILE A 78 -3.54 -4.37 4.13
C ILE A 78 -4.81 -4.59 4.92
N GLY A 79 -5.55 -5.65 4.64
CA GLY A 79 -6.79 -5.93 5.35
C GLY A 79 -7.77 -6.80 4.58
N THR A 80 -9.02 -6.77 5.01
CA THR A 80 -10.11 -7.37 4.26
C THR A 80 -10.46 -6.52 3.02
N PRO A 81 -11.14 -7.10 2.01
CA PRO A 81 -11.54 -6.36 0.81
C PRO A 81 -12.24 -5.03 1.12
N LYS A 82 -13.16 -5.05 2.10
CA LYS A 82 -13.91 -3.85 2.51
C LYS A 82 -13.02 -2.79 3.17
N GLN A 83 -12.05 -3.20 3.99
CA GLN A 83 -11.11 -2.27 4.62
C GLN A 83 -10.21 -1.61 3.58
N ILE A 84 -9.68 -2.38 2.63
CA ILE A 84 -8.84 -1.86 1.55
C ILE A 84 -9.64 -0.90 0.67
N ALA A 85 -10.85 -1.27 0.25
CA ALA A 85 -11.71 -0.41 -0.56
C ALA A 85 -11.99 0.94 0.12
N LYS A 86 -12.33 0.93 1.41
CA LYS A 86 -12.53 2.18 2.17
C LYS A 86 -11.27 3.06 2.23
N ARG A 87 -10.08 2.45 2.39
CA ARG A 87 -8.82 3.20 2.44
C ARG A 87 -8.46 3.79 1.08
N ILE A 88 -8.73 3.08 -0.02
CA ILE A 88 -8.56 3.60 -1.38
C ILE A 88 -9.42 4.85 -1.58
N LEU A 89 -10.69 4.81 -1.18
CA LEU A 89 -11.57 5.98 -1.28
C LEU A 89 -11.12 7.14 -0.39
N ALA A 90 -10.59 6.86 0.81
CA ALA A 90 -10.03 7.90 1.66
C ALA A 90 -8.80 8.57 1.04
N TYR A 91 -7.97 7.83 0.33
CA TYR A 91 -6.87 8.41 -0.45
C TYR A 91 -7.35 9.24 -1.65
N GLU A 92 -8.38 8.77 -2.34
CA GLU A 92 -9.02 9.51 -3.43
C GLU A 92 -9.56 10.87 -2.95
N GLU A 93 -10.18 10.91 -1.76
CA GLU A 93 -10.72 12.14 -1.15
C GLU A 93 -9.66 13.22 -0.87
N VAL A 94 -8.43 12.82 -0.59
CA VAL A 94 -7.33 13.77 -0.38
C VAL A 94 -6.56 14.09 -1.67
N GLY A 95 -7.11 13.69 -2.83
CA GLY A 95 -6.60 14.05 -4.15
C GLY A 95 -5.63 13.05 -4.77
N LEU A 96 -5.45 11.86 -4.17
CA LEU A 96 -4.69 10.80 -4.80
C LEU A 96 -5.48 10.22 -5.98
N ASN A 97 -4.90 10.23 -7.17
CA ASN A 97 -5.55 9.76 -8.39
C ASN A 97 -4.78 8.67 -9.15
N LEU A 98 -3.65 8.22 -8.60
CA LEU A 98 -2.87 7.11 -9.14
C LEU A 98 -2.37 6.19 -8.02
N LEU A 99 -2.67 4.89 -8.09
CA LEU A 99 -2.11 3.86 -7.24
C LEU A 99 -1.22 2.92 -8.07
N ILE A 100 0.04 2.78 -7.67
CA ILE A 100 0.97 1.79 -8.21
C ILE A 100 1.05 0.65 -7.22
N LEU A 101 0.40 -0.47 -7.55
CA LEU A 101 0.22 -1.59 -6.63
C LEU A 101 1.28 -2.66 -6.84
N GLN A 102 1.78 -3.21 -5.74
CA GLN A 102 2.70 -4.34 -5.72
C GLN A 102 2.06 -5.54 -5.04
N PHE A 103 2.22 -6.70 -5.63
CA PHE A 103 1.65 -7.98 -5.19
C PHE A 103 2.72 -9.06 -5.15
N SER A 104 2.58 -10.03 -4.23
CA SER A 104 3.42 -11.22 -4.20
C SER A 104 2.69 -12.40 -3.52
N PRO A 105 2.48 -13.54 -4.21
CA PRO A 105 2.75 -13.77 -5.64
C PRO A 105 1.90 -12.89 -6.53
N GLN A 106 2.48 -12.41 -7.65
CA GLN A 106 1.86 -11.31 -8.39
C GLN A 106 0.50 -11.67 -9.00
N LEU A 107 0.40 -12.75 -9.74
CA LEU A 107 -0.81 -13.08 -10.50
C LEU A 107 -2.00 -13.43 -9.59
N GLU A 108 -1.76 -14.24 -8.57
CA GLU A 108 -2.78 -14.70 -7.63
C GLU A 108 -3.34 -13.54 -6.80
N GLU A 109 -2.45 -12.70 -6.29
CA GLU A 109 -2.85 -11.54 -5.47
C GLU A 109 -3.53 -10.46 -6.31
N MET A 110 -3.11 -10.25 -7.56
CA MET A 110 -3.80 -9.35 -8.50
C MET A 110 -5.22 -9.80 -8.80
N LYS A 111 -5.44 -11.12 -8.98
CA LYS A 111 -6.79 -11.67 -9.18
C LYS A 111 -7.68 -11.42 -7.97
N ILE A 112 -7.19 -11.70 -6.77
CA ILE A 112 -7.93 -11.44 -5.51
C ILE A 112 -8.31 -9.96 -5.43
N PHE A 113 -7.38 -9.06 -5.71
CA PHE A 113 -7.65 -7.62 -5.69
C PHE A 113 -8.69 -7.22 -6.73
N ALA A 114 -8.57 -7.68 -7.97
CA ALA A 114 -9.48 -7.37 -9.06
C ALA A 114 -10.90 -7.89 -8.80
N GLU A 115 -11.03 -9.09 -8.26
CA GLU A 115 -12.33 -9.75 -8.04
C GLU A 115 -13.02 -9.27 -6.76
N LYS A 116 -12.26 -8.97 -5.69
CA LYS A 116 -12.83 -8.69 -4.37
C LYS A 116 -12.76 -7.21 -3.96
N VAL A 117 -11.74 -6.47 -4.38
CA VAL A 117 -11.56 -5.08 -3.94
C VAL A 117 -12.12 -4.08 -4.94
N MET A 118 -11.79 -4.22 -6.22
CA MET A 118 -12.21 -3.24 -7.24
C MET A 118 -13.73 -3.07 -7.31
N PRO A 119 -14.56 -4.14 -7.30
CA PRO A 119 -16.02 -3.98 -7.32
C PRO A 119 -16.54 -3.24 -6.09
N LEU A 120 -15.94 -3.46 -4.92
CA LEU A 120 -16.32 -2.75 -3.68
C LEU A 120 -15.95 -1.26 -3.72
N VAL A 121 -14.82 -0.91 -4.32
CA VAL A 121 -14.45 0.51 -4.53
C VAL A 121 -15.50 1.20 -5.39
N GLU A 122 -15.90 0.59 -6.50
CA GLU A 122 -16.94 1.15 -7.39
C GLU A 122 -18.30 1.26 -6.70
N GLN A 123 -18.70 0.23 -5.96
CA GLN A 123 -19.94 0.25 -5.20
C GLN A 123 -19.96 1.38 -4.16
N LEU A 124 -18.96 1.44 -3.31
CA LEU A 124 -18.87 2.45 -2.25
C LEU A 124 -18.76 3.88 -2.80
N ARG A 125 -18.12 4.06 -3.97
CA ARG A 125 -18.07 5.35 -4.66
C ARG A 125 -19.47 5.80 -5.10
N LYS A 126 -20.28 4.90 -5.67
CA LYS A 126 -21.66 5.18 -6.06
C LYS A 126 -22.53 5.54 -4.85
N GLU A 127 -22.48 4.72 -3.79
CA GLU A 127 -23.21 4.97 -2.54
C GLU A 127 -22.90 6.36 -1.97
N LYS A 128 -21.64 6.76 -2.02
CA LYS A 128 -21.21 8.08 -1.54
C LYS A 128 -21.75 9.25 -2.37
N VAL A 129 -21.77 9.11 -3.69
CA VAL A 129 -22.34 10.11 -4.60
C VAL A 129 -23.84 10.23 -4.40
N GLU A 130 -24.54 9.12 -4.18
CA GLU A 130 -25.98 9.12 -3.90
C GLU A 130 -26.32 9.76 -2.55
N ALA A 131 -25.51 9.48 -1.53
CA ALA A 131 -25.70 10.09 -0.19
C ALA A 131 -25.40 11.60 -0.13
N ALA A 132 -24.70 12.16 -1.12
CA ALA A 132 -24.37 13.57 -1.22
C ALA A 132 -25.39 14.40 -2.02
N LYS A 133 -26.43 13.76 -2.58
CA LYS A 133 -27.54 14.40 -3.30
C LYS A 133 -28.72 14.68 -2.37
#